data_6e157f35c81f03b2573c4b4245930ff1
#
_entry.id   6e157f35c81f03b2573c4b4245930ff1
#
_cell.length_a   1.000
_cell.length_b   1.000
_cell.length_c   1.000
_cell.angle_alpha   90.00
_cell.angle_beta   90.00
_cell.angle_gamma   90.00
#
_symmetry.space_group_name_H-M   'P 1'
#
loop_
_entity.id
_entity.type
_entity.pdbx_description
1 polymer ?
#
loop_
_entity_poly.entity_id
_entity_poly.type
_entity_poly.pdbx_seq_one_letter_code
_entity_poly.pdbx_strand_id
1 'polypeptide(L)'
;MQKLLTVFVVCAGLCTGSVIASAQTAHTPDQAKALVEKAAAFYKSEGKEKALASFNDPEGQWVEGDLYLVVHTADDPKLMMLAHGANKALIGKSMIDLKDAEGKPFNQEMLNGLKTSKDVWVSYKWSNPATKKIASKKTYYLKVDDVIIAAGVYE
;
A
#
# COMPACT_ATOMS: atom_id res chain seq x y z
N MET A 1 -29.94 -74.30 6.98
CA MET A 1 -28.71 -73.50 7.37
C MET A 1 -28.44 -72.57 6.20
N GLN A 2 -28.94 -71.31 6.27
CA GLN A 2 -28.85 -70.35 5.20
C GLN A 2 -27.99 -69.19 5.69
N LYS A 3 -26.80 -69.05 5.12
CA LYS A 3 -25.87 -67.98 5.46
C LYS A 3 -26.27 -66.68 4.71
N LEU A 4 -26.69 -65.67 5.47
CA LEU A 4 -26.93 -64.33 4.99
C LEU A 4 -25.58 -63.62 4.75
N LEU A 5 -25.33 -63.19 3.52
CA LEU A 5 -24.16 -62.39 3.13
C LEU A 5 -24.57 -60.92 3.17
N THR A 6 -24.08 -60.20 4.18
CA THR A 6 -24.33 -58.76 4.31
C THR A 6 -23.27 -58.02 3.47
N VAL A 7 -23.73 -57.35 2.42
CA VAL A 7 -22.89 -56.47 1.58
C VAL A 7 -22.85 -55.09 2.23
N PHE A 8 -21.65 -54.68 2.68
CA PHE A 8 -21.36 -53.30 3.12
C PHE A 8 -21.07 -52.43 1.89
N VAL A 9 -21.99 -51.54 1.57
CA VAL A 9 -21.74 -50.47 0.59
C VAL A 9 -21.09 -49.31 1.30
N VAL A 10 -19.77 -49.09 1.05
CA VAL A 10 -19.03 -47.91 1.51
C VAL A 10 -19.26 -46.82 0.50
N CYS A 11 -20.11 -45.85 0.83
CA CYS A 11 -20.21 -44.59 0.07
C CYS A 11 -19.04 -43.70 0.43
N ALA A 12 -18.02 -43.67 -0.42
CA ALA A 12 -16.95 -42.64 -0.37
C ALA A 12 -17.49 -41.32 -0.90
N GLY A 13 -17.90 -40.42 0.01
CA GLY A 13 -18.27 -39.06 -0.33
C GLY A 13 -17.03 -38.25 -0.68
N LEU A 14 -16.81 -37.93 -1.95
CA LEU A 14 -15.84 -36.90 -2.38
C LEU A 14 -16.39 -35.54 -1.98
N CYS A 15 -15.92 -35.00 -0.87
CA CYS A 15 -16.06 -33.56 -0.59
C CYS A 15 -15.09 -32.78 -1.49
N THR A 16 -15.54 -32.32 -2.64
CA THR A 16 -14.83 -31.32 -3.43
C THR A 16 -15.00 -29.98 -2.73
N GLY A 17 -14.03 -29.65 -1.88
CA GLY A 17 -13.91 -28.33 -1.28
C GLY A 17 -13.61 -27.31 -2.38
N SER A 18 -14.60 -26.54 -2.81
CA SER A 18 -14.40 -25.37 -3.66
C SER A 18 -13.60 -24.35 -2.87
N VAL A 19 -12.32 -24.22 -3.18
CA VAL A 19 -11.50 -23.10 -2.70
C VAL A 19 -12.00 -21.87 -3.45
N ILE A 20 -12.85 -21.08 -2.82
CA ILE A 20 -13.22 -19.76 -3.32
C ILE A 20 -11.97 -18.89 -3.13
N ALA A 21 -11.19 -18.75 -4.18
CA ALA A 21 -10.14 -17.74 -4.23
C ALA A 21 -10.85 -16.39 -4.14
N SER A 22 -10.74 -15.74 -2.98
CA SER A 22 -11.21 -14.36 -2.79
C SER A 22 -10.39 -13.49 -3.75
N ALA A 23 -10.96 -13.10 -4.88
CA ALA A 23 -10.37 -12.11 -5.76
C ALA A 23 -10.28 -10.81 -4.94
N GLN A 24 -9.06 -10.43 -4.56
CA GLN A 24 -8.82 -9.18 -3.87
C GLN A 24 -9.20 -8.07 -4.86
N THR A 25 -10.29 -7.36 -4.58
CA THR A 25 -10.72 -6.22 -5.40
C THR A 25 -9.62 -5.17 -5.38
N ALA A 26 -9.14 -4.80 -6.57
CA ALA A 26 -8.12 -3.77 -6.71
C ALA A 26 -8.64 -2.46 -6.10
N HIS A 27 -7.80 -1.80 -5.32
CA HIS A 27 -8.14 -0.49 -4.74
C HIS A 27 -8.26 0.57 -5.83
N THR A 28 -9.14 1.55 -5.61
CA THR A 28 -9.38 2.66 -6.55
C THR A 28 -8.53 3.89 -6.21
N PRO A 29 -8.26 4.78 -7.19
CA PRO A 29 -7.61 6.06 -6.91
C PRO A 29 -8.33 6.89 -5.84
N ASP A 30 -9.66 6.87 -5.81
CA ASP A 30 -10.45 7.59 -4.80
C ASP A 30 -10.21 7.05 -3.39
N GLN A 31 -10.03 5.73 -3.23
CA GLN A 31 -9.67 5.13 -1.95
C GLN A 31 -8.27 5.55 -1.50
N ALA A 32 -7.29 5.61 -2.41
CA ALA A 32 -5.96 6.10 -2.09
C ALA A 32 -5.97 7.56 -1.65
N LYS A 33 -6.71 8.42 -2.37
CA LYS A 33 -6.90 9.82 -2.01
C LYS A 33 -7.58 9.98 -0.66
N ALA A 34 -8.67 9.28 -0.41
CA ALA A 34 -9.40 9.31 0.87
C ALA A 34 -8.51 8.87 2.05
N LEU A 35 -7.67 7.84 1.85
CA LEU A 35 -6.72 7.38 2.86
C LEU A 35 -5.70 8.48 3.21
N VAL A 36 -5.15 9.17 2.21
CA VAL A 36 -4.19 10.27 2.41
C VAL A 36 -4.86 11.45 3.12
N GLU A 37 -6.07 11.83 2.73
CA GLU A 37 -6.82 12.93 3.37
C GLU A 37 -7.15 12.61 4.83
N LYS A 38 -7.57 11.36 5.12
CA LYS A 38 -7.76 10.87 6.49
C LYS A 38 -6.46 10.93 7.29
N ALA A 39 -5.35 10.52 6.71
CA ALA A 39 -4.04 10.55 7.34
C ALA A 39 -3.56 11.99 7.60
N ALA A 40 -3.81 12.91 6.67
CA ALA A 40 -3.50 14.32 6.83
C ALA A 40 -4.27 14.95 8.01
N ALA A 41 -5.56 14.63 8.15
CA ALA A 41 -6.37 15.06 9.29
C ALA A 41 -5.84 14.49 10.61
N PHE A 42 -5.50 13.20 10.63
CA PHE A 42 -4.90 12.53 11.79
C PHE A 42 -3.54 13.13 12.18
N TYR A 43 -2.68 13.42 11.20
CA TYR A 43 -1.40 14.08 11.41
C TYR A 43 -1.56 15.43 12.11
N LYS A 44 -2.53 16.24 11.66
CA LYS A 44 -2.81 17.55 12.24
C LYS A 44 -3.41 17.48 13.65
N SER A 45 -4.25 16.49 13.92
CA SER A 45 -4.91 16.35 15.23
C SER A 45 -4.02 15.73 16.30
N GLU A 46 -3.23 14.72 15.94
CA GLU A 46 -2.46 13.90 16.88
C GLU A 46 -0.99 14.32 17.01
N GLY A 47 -0.51 15.13 16.06
CA GLY A 47 0.87 15.56 15.98
C GLY A 47 1.80 14.53 15.31
N LYS A 48 2.96 15.01 14.89
CA LYS A 48 3.92 14.29 14.05
C LYS A 48 4.35 12.94 14.63
N GLU A 49 4.77 12.91 15.88
CA GLU A 49 5.34 11.69 16.50
C GLU A 49 4.31 10.57 16.57
N LYS A 50 3.10 10.88 17.07
CA LYS A 50 2.02 9.91 17.22
C LYS A 50 1.51 9.43 15.85
N ALA A 51 1.39 10.35 14.90
CA ALA A 51 0.97 10.02 13.55
C ALA A 51 1.97 9.08 12.86
N LEU A 52 3.27 9.41 12.88
CA LEU A 52 4.31 8.57 12.27
C LEU A 52 4.41 7.19 12.93
N ALA A 53 4.26 7.10 14.26
CA ALA A 53 4.21 5.82 14.95
C ALA A 53 3.04 4.95 14.44
N SER A 54 1.85 5.55 14.30
CA SER A 54 0.67 4.87 13.76
C SER A 54 0.83 4.46 12.29
N PHE A 55 1.39 5.34 11.44
CA PHE A 55 1.59 5.08 10.00
C PHE A 55 2.63 3.98 9.73
N ASN A 56 3.52 3.72 10.67
CA ASN A 56 4.54 2.68 10.61
C ASN A 56 4.07 1.32 11.14
N ASP A 57 2.83 1.21 11.61
CA ASP A 57 2.25 -0.06 11.99
C ASP A 57 1.72 -0.81 10.76
N PRO A 58 2.33 -1.94 10.35
CA PRO A 58 1.93 -2.67 9.14
C PRO A 58 0.60 -3.41 9.31
N GLU A 59 0.12 -3.59 10.53
CA GLU A 59 -1.16 -4.22 10.86
C GLU A 59 -2.20 -3.16 11.30
N GLY A 60 -1.82 -1.89 11.23
CA GLY A 60 -2.65 -0.76 11.62
C GLY A 60 -3.68 -0.36 10.56
N GLN A 61 -4.53 0.59 10.91
CA GLN A 61 -5.62 1.10 10.08
C GLN A 61 -5.20 1.81 8.79
N TRP A 62 -3.90 1.92 8.53
CA TRP A 62 -3.32 2.65 7.40
C TRP A 62 -2.78 1.72 6.31
N VAL A 63 -3.02 0.42 6.46
CA VAL A 63 -2.62 -0.62 5.51
C VAL A 63 -3.82 -1.54 5.25
N GLU A 64 -4.16 -1.70 3.98
CA GLU A 64 -5.19 -2.65 3.54
C GLU A 64 -4.70 -3.34 2.27
N GLY A 65 -4.19 -4.56 2.43
CA GLY A 65 -3.62 -5.33 1.32
C GLY A 65 -2.43 -4.62 0.67
N ASP A 66 -2.61 -4.15 -0.58
CA ASP A 66 -1.61 -3.41 -1.34
C ASP A 66 -1.77 -1.88 -1.29
N LEU A 67 -2.80 -1.38 -0.61
CA LEU A 67 -2.98 0.03 -0.31
C LEU A 67 -2.35 0.37 1.06
N TYR A 68 -1.38 1.27 1.08
CA TYR A 68 -0.66 1.66 2.28
C TYR A 68 -0.14 3.09 2.18
N LEU A 69 0.09 3.72 3.35
CA LEU A 69 0.68 5.05 3.43
C LEU A 69 2.20 5.01 3.28
N VAL A 70 2.72 6.07 2.68
CA VAL A 70 4.12 6.48 2.77
C VAL A 70 4.19 7.95 3.17
N VAL A 71 5.21 8.33 3.93
CA VAL A 71 5.42 9.71 4.37
C VAL A 71 6.88 10.09 4.17
N HIS A 72 7.08 11.25 3.54
CA HIS A 72 8.40 11.84 3.34
C HIS A 72 8.51 13.19 4.06
N THR A 73 9.73 13.65 4.31
CA THR A 73 9.98 15.06 4.63
C THR A 73 9.60 15.94 3.45
N ALA A 74 9.00 17.12 3.69
CA ALA A 74 8.67 18.06 2.62
C ALA A 74 9.79 19.04 2.30
N ASP A 75 10.56 19.44 3.31
CA ASP A 75 11.52 20.53 3.22
C ASP A 75 13.00 20.06 3.27
N ASP A 76 13.23 18.74 3.40
CA ASP A 76 14.57 18.14 3.35
C ASP A 76 14.93 17.83 1.88
N PRO A 77 16.05 18.36 1.35
CA PRO A 77 16.49 18.12 -0.03
C PRO A 77 16.76 16.64 -0.32
N LYS A 78 16.95 15.80 0.69
CA LYS A 78 17.14 14.35 0.56
C LYS A 78 15.81 13.58 0.45
N LEU A 79 14.67 14.23 0.71
CA LEU A 79 13.34 13.58 0.71
C LEU A 79 13.35 12.32 1.57
N MET A 80 13.63 12.48 2.87
CA MET A 80 13.77 11.34 3.78
C MET A 80 12.45 10.60 3.97
N MET A 81 12.49 9.27 3.92
CA MET A 81 11.34 8.44 4.25
C MET A 81 11.10 8.45 5.75
N LEU A 82 9.93 8.91 6.20
CA LEU A 82 9.52 8.96 7.61
C LEU A 82 8.61 7.79 8.00
N ALA A 83 7.76 7.35 7.08
CA ALA A 83 6.89 6.20 7.28
C ALA A 83 6.66 5.43 5.98
N HIS A 84 6.51 4.09 6.10
CA HIS A 84 6.20 3.21 4.98
C HIS A 84 5.45 1.96 5.45
N GLY A 85 4.14 1.90 5.23
CA GLY A 85 3.27 0.84 5.73
C GLY A 85 3.64 -0.57 5.27
N ALA A 86 4.23 -0.74 4.08
CA ALA A 86 4.55 -2.05 3.53
C ALA A 86 6.05 -2.44 3.60
N ASN A 87 6.98 -1.49 3.87
CA ASN A 87 8.40 -1.78 3.87
C ASN A 87 9.19 -0.88 4.84
N LYS A 88 9.35 -1.32 6.06
CA LYS A 88 10.10 -0.60 7.11
C LYS A 88 11.58 -0.37 6.78
N ALA A 89 12.17 -1.16 5.88
CA ALA A 89 13.58 -1.03 5.51
C ALA A 89 13.89 0.26 4.74
N LEU A 90 12.88 0.97 4.25
CA LEU A 90 13.02 2.27 3.58
C LEU A 90 13.03 3.46 4.55
N ILE A 91 12.55 3.29 5.77
CA ILE A 91 12.49 4.36 6.77
C ILE A 91 13.90 4.88 7.08
N GLY A 92 14.06 6.20 7.12
CA GLY A 92 15.33 6.88 7.33
C GLY A 92 16.25 6.94 6.12
N LYS A 93 15.81 6.46 4.94
CA LYS A 93 16.60 6.55 3.70
C LYS A 93 16.20 7.77 2.88
N SER A 94 17.19 8.29 2.14
CA SER A 94 16.98 9.31 1.11
C SER A 94 16.26 8.71 -0.09
N MET A 95 15.20 9.39 -0.55
CA MET A 95 14.39 8.94 -1.68
C MET A 95 14.56 9.81 -2.92
N ILE A 96 15.33 10.90 -2.84
CA ILE A 96 15.42 11.90 -3.93
C ILE A 96 15.92 11.34 -5.25
N ASP A 97 16.90 10.43 -5.21
CA ASP A 97 17.53 9.84 -6.40
C ASP A 97 16.93 8.48 -6.79
N LEU A 98 15.91 8.04 -6.05
CA LEU A 98 15.28 6.76 -6.32
C LEU A 98 14.54 6.80 -7.65
N LYS A 99 14.80 5.79 -8.48
CA LYS A 99 14.13 5.56 -9.75
C LYS A 99 13.30 4.29 -9.69
N ASP A 100 12.28 4.24 -10.50
CA ASP A 100 11.49 3.02 -10.68
C ASP A 100 12.22 1.96 -11.53
N ALA A 101 11.58 0.83 -11.79
CA ALA A 101 12.16 -0.27 -12.56
C ALA A 101 12.46 0.09 -14.04
N GLU A 102 11.87 1.16 -14.56
CA GLU A 102 12.10 1.67 -15.92
C GLU A 102 13.06 2.88 -15.95
N GLY A 103 13.62 3.24 -14.78
CA GLY A 103 14.55 4.37 -14.64
C GLY A 103 13.86 5.72 -14.46
N LYS A 104 12.56 5.78 -14.25
CA LYS A 104 11.79 7.01 -14.06
C LYS A 104 12.08 7.65 -12.69
N PRO A 105 12.49 8.92 -12.61
CA PRO A 105 12.76 9.64 -11.36
C PRO A 105 11.45 10.20 -10.78
N PHE A 106 10.54 9.31 -10.37
CA PHE A 106 9.16 9.64 -9.98
C PHE A 106 9.06 10.58 -8.77
N ASN A 107 10.03 10.54 -7.85
CA ASN A 107 10.07 11.47 -6.71
C ASN A 107 10.41 12.89 -7.14
N GLN A 108 11.27 13.08 -8.15
CA GLN A 108 11.54 14.40 -8.71
C GLN A 108 10.32 14.95 -9.47
N GLU A 109 9.60 14.09 -10.19
CA GLU A 109 8.34 14.46 -10.83
C GLU A 109 7.31 14.93 -9.80
N MET A 110 7.14 14.17 -8.71
CA MET A 110 6.27 14.54 -7.60
C MET A 110 6.66 15.90 -7.00
N LEU A 111 7.93 16.12 -6.67
CA LEU A 111 8.39 17.38 -6.11
C LEU A 111 8.19 18.56 -7.07
N ASN A 112 8.36 18.35 -8.37
CA ASN A 112 8.09 19.40 -9.37
C ASN A 112 6.60 19.75 -9.42
N GLY A 113 5.70 18.77 -9.35
CA GLY A 113 4.26 19.01 -9.26
C GLY A 113 3.86 19.79 -8.01
N LEU A 114 4.46 19.44 -6.85
CA LEU A 114 4.18 20.09 -5.57
C LEU A 114 4.74 21.53 -5.44
N LYS A 115 5.54 22.03 -6.39
CA LYS A 115 5.94 23.44 -6.43
C LYS A 115 4.78 24.38 -6.76
N THR A 116 3.78 23.88 -7.50
CA THR A 116 2.66 24.69 -8.00
C THR A 116 1.30 24.23 -7.48
N SER A 117 1.24 23.07 -6.81
CA SER A 117 0.02 22.49 -6.23
C SER A 117 0.28 21.96 -4.84
N LYS A 118 -0.79 21.80 -4.04
CA LYS A 118 -0.72 21.11 -2.74
C LYS A 118 -0.65 19.60 -2.90
N ASP A 119 -1.09 19.09 -4.03
CA ASP A 119 -1.21 17.67 -4.33
C ASP A 119 -0.84 17.35 -5.77
N VAL A 120 -0.47 16.10 -6.00
CA VAL A 120 -0.11 15.60 -7.33
C VAL A 120 -0.33 14.09 -7.41
N TRP A 121 -0.70 13.61 -8.60
CA TRP A 121 -0.68 12.20 -8.96
C TRP A 121 0.56 11.89 -9.79
N VAL A 122 1.26 10.80 -9.43
CA VAL A 122 2.40 10.30 -10.21
C VAL A 122 2.24 8.80 -10.45
N SER A 123 2.45 8.37 -11.70
CA SER A 123 2.44 6.96 -12.08
C SER A 123 3.86 6.46 -12.33
N TYR A 124 4.20 5.28 -11.80
CA TYR A 124 5.52 4.66 -11.91
C TYR A 124 5.42 3.14 -11.70
N LYS A 125 6.51 2.40 -11.94
CA LYS A 125 6.58 0.96 -11.72
C LYS A 125 7.11 0.65 -10.32
N TRP A 126 6.35 -0.13 -9.55
CA TRP A 126 6.76 -0.47 -8.19
C TRP A 126 6.43 -1.92 -7.83
N SER A 127 7.14 -2.48 -6.85
CA SER A 127 6.86 -3.81 -6.33
C SER A 127 5.55 -3.81 -5.55
N ASN A 128 4.58 -4.59 -6.01
CA ASN A 128 3.32 -4.80 -5.29
C ASN A 128 3.57 -5.73 -4.09
N PRO A 129 3.25 -5.32 -2.85
CA PRO A 129 3.52 -6.13 -1.66
C PRO A 129 2.69 -7.41 -1.59
N ALA A 130 1.51 -7.45 -2.22
CA ALA A 130 0.66 -8.63 -2.24
C ALA A 130 1.13 -9.67 -3.25
N THR A 131 1.46 -9.25 -4.49
CA THR A 131 1.84 -10.17 -5.57
C THR A 131 3.35 -10.41 -5.68
N LYS A 132 4.18 -9.58 -5.03
CA LYS A 132 5.66 -9.56 -5.12
C LYS A 132 6.20 -9.30 -6.54
N LYS A 133 5.37 -8.77 -7.43
CA LYS A 133 5.73 -8.44 -8.81
C LYS A 133 5.82 -6.94 -9.01
N ILE A 134 6.63 -6.50 -9.98
CA ILE A 134 6.61 -5.11 -10.45
C ILE A 134 5.32 -4.88 -11.23
N ALA A 135 4.60 -3.83 -10.86
CA ALA A 135 3.34 -3.43 -11.49
C ALA A 135 3.28 -1.91 -11.64
N SER A 136 2.39 -1.43 -12.50
CA SER A 136 2.06 0.00 -12.58
C SER A 136 1.43 0.43 -11.27
N LYS A 137 1.91 1.54 -10.72
CA LYS A 137 1.36 2.14 -9.51
C LYS A 137 1.05 3.60 -9.77
N LYS A 138 -0.16 4.03 -9.40
CA LYS A 138 -0.58 5.43 -9.44
C LYS A 138 -0.71 5.94 -8.01
N THR A 139 0.09 6.92 -7.62
CA THR A 139 0.21 7.41 -6.25
C THR A 139 -0.23 8.86 -6.15
N TYR A 140 -1.10 9.14 -5.19
CA TYR A 140 -1.52 10.46 -4.76
C TYR A 140 -0.59 10.95 -3.67
N TYR A 141 -0.05 12.15 -3.83
CA TYR A 141 0.80 12.84 -2.87
C TYR A 141 0.13 14.14 -2.43
N LEU A 142 0.14 14.39 -1.14
CA LEU A 142 -0.40 15.61 -0.53
C LEU A 142 0.65 16.22 0.40
N LYS A 143 1.02 17.47 0.15
CA LYS A 143 1.89 18.23 1.07
C LYS A 143 1.07 18.72 2.27
N VAL A 144 1.52 18.37 3.47
CA VAL A 144 0.90 18.72 4.75
C VAL A 144 2.01 19.23 5.67
N ASP A 145 2.02 20.53 5.91
CA ASP A 145 3.04 21.20 6.73
C ASP A 145 4.48 20.80 6.30
N ASP A 146 5.23 20.14 7.15
CA ASP A 146 6.62 19.71 6.93
C ASP A 146 6.76 18.29 6.35
N VAL A 147 5.65 17.64 5.97
CA VAL A 147 5.63 16.29 5.39
C VAL A 147 4.86 16.21 4.07
N ILE A 148 5.15 15.16 3.31
CA ILE A 148 4.36 14.73 2.15
C ILE A 148 3.80 13.35 2.49
N ILE A 149 2.47 13.26 2.57
CA ILE A 149 1.74 12.02 2.83
C ILE A 149 1.23 11.48 1.50
N ALA A 150 1.38 10.18 1.28
CA ALA A 150 0.97 9.58 0.01
C ALA A 150 0.44 8.16 0.18
N ALA A 151 -0.42 7.75 -0.75
CA ALA A 151 -0.85 6.38 -0.96
C ALA A 151 -1.09 6.14 -2.45
N GLY A 152 -0.94 4.91 -2.91
CA GLY A 152 -1.12 4.59 -4.32
C GLY A 152 -1.73 3.23 -4.54
N VAL A 153 -2.40 3.11 -5.68
CA VAL A 153 -3.05 1.89 -6.14
C VAL A 153 -2.27 1.25 -7.27
N TYR A 154 -2.38 -0.06 -7.42
CA TYR A 154 -1.76 -0.83 -8.49
C TYR A 154 -2.77 -1.11 -9.60
N GLU A 155 -2.30 -1.03 -10.84
CA GLU A 155 -3.08 -1.26 -12.06
C GLU A 155 -2.66 -2.59 -12.72
#